data_40d2f0830326accb91bf3158d818c24c
#
_entry.id   40d2f0830326accb91bf3158d818c24c
#
_cell.length_a   1.000
_cell.length_b   1.000
_cell.length_c   1.000
_cell.angle_alpha   90.00
_cell.angle_beta   90.00
_cell.angle_gamma   90.00
#
_symmetry.space_group_name_H-M   'P 1'
#
loop_
_entity.id
_entity.type
_entity.pdbx_description
1 polymer ?
#
loop_
_entity_poly.entity_id
_entity_poly.type
_entity_poly.pdbx_seq_one_letter_code
_entity_poly.pdbx_strand_id
1 'polypeptide(L)'
;MCIAGVCYWLVLACEWLGDKTYEVPYLGTFEGLDIPVMFVALILASAASSFPDTIISIKDAKKGNYDDAISNALGSNIFDVCFALGLPLFVFTLINGPIVMSEDIIDLSSELRLLLLLSTVAALVIFTTGKYMGRGKAFILLGIYVFFVTYIVGRGTGNEWAQSIADGLVSVVHFFNIN
;
A
#
# COMPACT_ATOMS: atom_id res chain seq x y z
N MET A 1 16.69 19.02 -0.65
CA MET A 1 17.30 18.22 -1.73
C MET A 1 17.58 16.76 -1.36
N CYS A 2 18.10 16.44 -0.16
CA CYS A 2 18.38 15.05 0.23
C CYS A 2 17.16 14.11 0.24
N ILE A 3 16.00 14.57 0.73
CA ILE A 3 14.78 13.75 0.81
C ILE A 3 14.30 13.34 -0.60
N ALA A 4 14.23 14.29 -1.53
CA ALA A 4 13.82 13.99 -2.91
C ALA A 4 14.77 12.98 -3.60
N GLY A 5 16.08 13.07 -3.31
CA GLY A 5 17.05 12.09 -3.78
C GLY A 5 16.80 10.69 -3.21
N VAL A 6 16.52 10.59 -1.91
CA VAL A 6 16.20 9.30 -1.25
C VAL A 6 14.90 8.70 -1.82
N CYS A 7 13.85 9.51 -2.02
CA CYS A 7 12.61 9.06 -2.65
C CYS A 7 12.84 8.55 -4.07
N TYR A 8 13.64 9.26 -4.88
CA TYR A 8 14.02 8.82 -6.21
C TYR A 8 14.73 7.46 -6.20
N TRP A 9 15.72 7.30 -5.31
CA TRP A 9 16.41 6.02 -5.16
C TRP A 9 15.49 4.89 -4.68
N LEU A 10 14.52 5.19 -3.81
CA LEU A 10 13.53 4.20 -3.37
C LEU A 10 12.66 3.71 -4.53
N VAL A 11 12.16 4.64 -5.36
CA VAL A 11 11.38 4.27 -6.57
C VAL A 11 12.21 3.42 -7.51
N LEU A 12 13.44 3.84 -7.81
CA LEU A 12 14.36 3.09 -8.68
C LEU A 12 14.67 1.70 -8.11
N ALA A 13 14.85 1.57 -6.80
CA ALA A 13 15.05 0.27 -6.15
C ALA A 13 13.82 -0.65 -6.28
N CYS A 14 12.60 -0.10 -6.21
CA CYS A 14 11.38 -0.86 -6.43
C CYS A 14 11.27 -1.34 -7.89
N GLU A 15 11.62 -0.49 -8.85
CA GLU A 15 11.68 -0.86 -10.28
C GLU A 15 12.68 -1.99 -10.50
N TRP A 16 13.91 -1.85 -10.02
CA TRP A 16 14.94 -2.88 -10.15
C TRP A 16 14.54 -4.20 -9.49
N LEU A 17 13.92 -4.17 -8.34
CA LEU A 17 13.44 -5.38 -7.66
C LEU A 17 12.26 -6.03 -8.39
N GLY A 18 11.43 -5.23 -9.07
CA GLY A 18 10.30 -5.74 -9.85
C GLY A 18 10.74 -6.41 -11.16
N ASP A 19 11.81 -5.94 -11.77
CA ASP A 19 12.32 -6.47 -13.02
C ASP A 19 12.92 -7.87 -12.85
N LYS A 20 12.93 -8.65 -13.94
CA LYS A 20 13.55 -9.97 -13.95
C LYS A 20 15.07 -9.88 -13.84
N THR A 21 15.67 -8.94 -14.56
CA THR A 21 17.11 -8.63 -14.53
C THR A 21 17.29 -7.13 -14.61
N TYR A 22 18.16 -6.60 -13.80
CA TYR A 22 18.46 -5.17 -13.80
C TYR A 22 19.96 -4.90 -13.77
N GLU A 23 20.38 -3.79 -14.37
CA GLU A 23 21.78 -3.35 -14.37
C GLU A 23 21.97 -2.18 -13.39
N VAL A 24 22.85 -2.38 -12.43
CA VAL A 24 23.30 -1.30 -11.54
C VAL A 24 24.57 -0.70 -12.11
N PRO A 25 24.61 0.60 -12.39
CA PRO A 25 25.82 1.25 -12.88
C PRO A 25 27.02 0.93 -11.99
N TYR A 26 28.11 0.47 -12.57
CA TYR A 26 29.37 0.07 -11.92
C TYR A 26 29.36 -1.24 -11.10
N LEU A 27 28.20 -1.88 -10.86
CA LEU A 27 28.09 -3.10 -10.06
C LEU A 27 27.71 -4.34 -10.88
N GLY A 28 27.19 -4.18 -12.11
CA GLY A 28 26.83 -5.27 -13.00
C GLY A 28 25.33 -5.62 -13.01
N THR A 29 25.00 -6.76 -13.60
CA THR A 29 23.63 -7.29 -13.70
C THR A 29 23.27 -8.15 -12.51
N PHE A 30 22.06 -7.97 -11.99
CA PHE A 30 21.49 -8.73 -10.88
C PHE A 30 20.15 -9.30 -11.29
N GLU A 31 19.73 -10.37 -10.62
CA GLU A 31 18.39 -10.95 -10.78
C GLU A 31 17.42 -10.25 -9.80
N GLY A 32 16.27 -9.82 -10.31
CA GLY A 32 15.16 -9.28 -9.51
C GLY A 32 14.13 -10.36 -9.19
N LEU A 33 12.95 -9.91 -8.72
CA LEU A 33 11.90 -10.82 -8.25
C LEU A 33 10.95 -11.28 -9.36
N ASP A 34 11.03 -10.71 -10.56
CA ASP A 34 10.09 -10.95 -11.68
C ASP A 34 8.61 -10.74 -11.24
N ILE A 35 8.37 -9.69 -10.48
CA ILE A 35 7.06 -9.33 -9.90
C ILE A 35 6.68 -7.94 -10.42
N PRO A 36 5.43 -7.69 -10.84
CA PRO A 36 5.02 -6.36 -11.26
C PRO A 36 5.42 -5.27 -10.26
N VAL A 37 6.08 -4.23 -10.73
CA VAL A 37 6.64 -3.13 -9.92
C VAL A 37 5.59 -2.53 -8.98
N MET A 38 4.31 -2.53 -9.40
CA MET A 38 3.21 -2.05 -8.57
C MET A 38 3.10 -2.81 -7.25
N PHE A 39 3.27 -4.13 -7.24
CA PHE A 39 3.22 -4.93 -6.00
C PHE A 39 4.44 -4.70 -5.12
N VAL A 40 5.63 -4.59 -5.74
CA VAL A 40 6.86 -4.27 -5.02
C VAL A 40 6.76 -2.89 -4.36
N ALA A 41 6.31 -1.89 -5.11
CA ALA A 41 6.11 -0.54 -4.61
C ALA A 41 5.05 -0.48 -3.50
N LEU A 42 3.94 -1.21 -3.65
CA LEU A 42 2.87 -1.26 -2.66
C LEU A 42 3.34 -1.78 -1.29
N ILE A 43 4.30 -2.70 -1.26
CA ILE A 43 4.84 -3.25 -0.03
C ILE A 43 6.02 -2.41 0.48
N LEU A 44 7.07 -2.24 -0.34
CA LEU A 44 8.33 -1.63 0.10
C LEU A 44 8.24 -0.12 0.24
N ALA A 45 7.69 0.58 -0.77
CA ALA A 45 7.59 2.03 -0.72
C ALA A 45 6.61 2.48 0.37
N SER A 46 5.47 1.79 0.54
CA SER A 46 4.52 2.09 1.61
C SER A 46 5.12 1.82 3.00
N ALA A 47 5.81 0.70 3.18
CA ALA A 47 6.48 0.39 4.44
C ALA A 47 7.54 1.45 4.78
N ALA A 48 8.37 1.85 3.80
CA ALA A 48 9.42 2.84 3.98
C ALA A 48 8.86 4.23 4.31
N SER A 49 7.78 4.67 3.66
CA SER A 49 7.13 5.96 3.93
C SER A 49 6.45 6.00 5.30
N SER A 50 5.82 4.90 5.72
CA SER A 50 5.09 4.81 6.99
C SER A 50 5.96 4.45 8.20
N PHE A 51 7.23 4.08 7.98
CA PHE A 51 8.13 3.72 9.07
C PHE A 51 8.37 4.86 10.08
N PRO A 52 8.61 6.13 9.67
CA PRO A 52 8.73 7.25 10.61
C PRO A 52 7.48 7.44 11.47
N ASP A 53 6.28 7.37 10.87
CA ASP A 53 5.01 7.52 11.57
C ASP A 53 4.80 6.42 12.60
N THR A 54 5.19 5.18 12.26
CA THR A 54 5.17 4.05 13.19
C THR A 54 6.06 4.31 14.41
N ILE A 55 7.29 4.80 14.21
CA ILE A 55 8.22 5.12 15.31
C ILE A 55 7.68 6.26 16.18
N ILE A 56 7.09 7.30 15.60
CA ILE A 56 6.49 8.41 16.34
C ILE A 56 5.32 7.89 17.18
N SER A 57 4.39 7.14 16.58
CA SER A 57 3.24 6.58 17.29
C SER A 57 3.65 5.64 18.43
N ILE A 58 4.70 4.82 18.26
CA ILE A 58 5.26 3.99 19.34
C ILE A 58 5.80 4.84 20.49
N LYS A 59 6.52 5.94 20.17
CA LYS A 59 7.05 6.85 21.20
C LYS A 59 5.95 7.53 21.99
N ASP A 60 4.89 7.98 21.33
CA ASP A 60 3.77 8.65 21.97
C ASP A 60 2.96 7.67 22.81
N ALA A 61 2.70 6.47 22.32
CA ALA A 61 2.07 5.40 23.08
C ALA A 61 2.87 5.02 24.35
N LYS A 62 4.22 4.99 24.28
CA LYS A 62 5.08 4.76 25.43
C LYS A 62 5.03 5.85 26.49
N LYS A 63 4.72 7.09 26.09
CA LYS A 63 4.51 8.21 27.01
C LYS A 63 3.09 8.26 27.59
N GLY A 64 2.20 7.38 27.16
CA GLY A 64 0.79 7.36 27.54
C GLY A 64 -0.12 8.27 26.69
N ASN A 65 0.43 8.91 25.65
CA ASN A 65 -0.31 9.78 24.72
C ASN A 65 -0.96 8.93 23.63
N TYR A 66 -1.96 8.12 23.99
CA TYR A 66 -2.58 7.18 23.04
C TYR A 66 -3.37 7.87 21.94
N ASP A 67 -4.03 8.98 22.24
CA ASP A 67 -4.80 9.75 21.28
C ASP A 67 -3.87 10.35 20.20
N ASP A 68 -2.72 10.87 20.60
CA ASP A 68 -1.72 11.40 19.67
C ASP A 68 -1.14 10.30 18.77
N ALA A 69 -0.86 9.12 19.33
CA ALA A 69 -0.36 7.98 18.57
C ALA A 69 -1.36 7.50 17.50
N ILE A 70 -2.65 7.44 17.84
CA ILE A 70 -3.71 7.05 16.90
C ILE A 70 -3.93 8.16 15.87
N SER A 71 -3.98 9.42 16.30
CA SER A 71 -4.18 10.58 15.41
C SER A 71 -3.05 10.74 14.41
N ASN A 72 -1.80 10.46 14.79
CA ASN A 72 -0.66 10.47 13.87
C ASN A 72 -0.82 9.44 12.76
N ALA A 73 -1.17 8.20 13.11
CA ALA A 73 -1.35 7.13 12.13
C ALA A 73 -2.51 7.40 11.16
N LEU A 74 -3.64 7.90 11.66
CA LEU A 74 -4.81 8.22 10.83
C LEU A 74 -4.58 9.47 9.98
N GLY A 75 -3.94 10.50 10.54
CA GLY A 75 -3.64 11.75 9.86
C GLY A 75 -2.65 11.57 8.71
N SER A 76 -1.64 10.73 8.88
CA SER A 76 -0.70 10.36 7.82
C SER A 76 -1.43 9.75 6.62
N ASN A 77 -2.33 8.79 6.84
CA ASN A 77 -3.10 8.17 5.75
C ASN A 77 -3.97 9.19 4.99
N ILE A 78 -4.61 10.13 5.69
CA ILE A 78 -5.41 11.18 5.05
C ILE A 78 -4.52 12.09 4.22
N PHE A 79 -3.37 12.49 4.76
CA PHE A 79 -2.41 13.31 4.05
C PHE A 79 -1.89 12.61 2.79
N ASP A 80 -1.53 11.33 2.90
CA ASP A 80 -1.01 10.54 1.77
C ASP A 80 -2.03 10.44 0.63
N VAL A 81 -3.30 10.14 0.95
CA VAL A 81 -4.34 9.99 -0.07
C VAL A 81 -4.79 11.33 -0.65
N CYS A 82 -5.06 12.31 0.20
CA CYS A 82 -5.67 13.57 -0.26
C CYS A 82 -4.65 14.55 -0.82
N PHE A 83 -3.48 14.64 -0.21
CA PHE A 83 -2.47 15.62 -0.60
C PHE A 83 -1.32 15.02 -1.39
N ALA A 84 -0.65 13.99 -0.88
CA ALA A 84 0.54 13.43 -1.52
C ALA A 84 0.22 12.76 -2.87
N LEU A 85 -0.95 12.14 -3.00
CA LEU A 85 -1.44 11.60 -4.28
C LEU A 85 -2.25 12.64 -5.06
N GLY A 86 -3.16 13.36 -4.43
CA GLY A 86 -4.10 14.26 -5.09
C GLY A 86 -3.42 15.45 -5.75
N LEU A 87 -2.45 16.08 -5.09
CA LEU A 87 -1.78 17.26 -5.63
C LEU A 87 -0.96 16.98 -6.89
N PRO A 88 -0.09 15.96 -6.95
CA PRO A 88 0.64 15.62 -8.18
C PRO A 88 -0.28 15.26 -9.34
N LEU A 89 -1.34 14.48 -9.09
CA LEU A 89 -2.33 14.13 -10.12
C LEU A 89 -3.05 15.36 -10.64
N PHE A 90 -3.44 16.28 -9.76
CA PHE A 90 -4.07 17.53 -10.15
C PHE A 90 -3.16 18.36 -11.03
N VAL A 91 -1.89 18.57 -10.63
CA VAL A 91 -0.92 19.33 -11.42
C VAL A 91 -0.64 18.64 -12.76
N PHE A 92 -0.49 17.31 -12.76
CA PHE A 92 -0.27 16.55 -13.99
C PHE A 92 -1.43 16.69 -14.97
N THR A 93 -2.67 16.52 -14.49
CA THR A 93 -3.86 16.59 -15.34
C THR A 93 -4.13 18.01 -15.86
N LEU A 94 -3.74 19.04 -15.12
CA LEU A 94 -3.79 20.43 -15.61
C LEU A 94 -2.86 20.69 -16.80
N ILE A 95 -1.69 20.05 -16.82
CA ILE A 95 -0.66 20.27 -17.84
C ILE A 95 -0.86 19.33 -19.03
N ASN A 96 -1.15 18.06 -18.77
CA ASN A 96 -1.14 16.99 -19.79
C ASN A 96 -2.56 16.50 -20.17
N GLY A 97 -3.60 16.98 -19.49
CA GLY A 97 -4.96 16.49 -19.69
C GLY A 97 -5.28 15.20 -18.89
N PRO A 98 -6.44 14.60 -19.14
CA PRO A 98 -6.90 13.44 -18.38
C PRO A 98 -6.00 12.21 -18.59
N ILE A 99 -5.79 11.45 -17.52
CA ILE A 99 -5.05 10.18 -17.56
C ILE A 99 -6.00 9.07 -17.99
N VAL A 100 -5.66 8.37 -19.07
CA VAL A 100 -6.38 7.19 -19.55
C VAL A 100 -5.62 5.96 -19.06
N MET A 101 -6.28 5.11 -18.27
CA MET A 101 -5.73 3.84 -17.82
C MET A 101 -6.12 2.72 -18.79
N SER A 102 -5.24 1.73 -18.97
CA SER A 102 -5.59 0.49 -19.68
C SER A 102 -6.54 -0.37 -18.85
N GLU A 103 -7.37 -1.20 -19.50
CA GLU A 103 -8.33 -2.07 -18.83
C GLU A 103 -7.65 -3.01 -17.84
N ASP A 104 -6.49 -3.58 -18.18
CA ASP A 104 -5.71 -4.45 -17.28
C ASP A 104 -5.31 -3.77 -15.97
N ILE A 105 -4.95 -2.48 -16.03
CA ILE A 105 -4.62 -1.69 -14.84
C ILE A 105 -5.87 -1.36 -14.03
N ILE A 106 -7.00 -1.14 -14.70
CA ILE A 106 -8.28 -0.88 -14.03
C ILE A 106 -8.70 -2.10 -13.22
N ASP A 107 -8.67 -3.30 -13.79
CA ASP A 107 -9.05 -4.52 -13.11
C ASP A 107 -8.15 -4.82 -11.93
N LEU A 108 -6.82 -4.77 -12.13
CA LEU A 108 -5.84 -4.99 -11.08
C LEU A 108 -5.97 -3.95 -9.94
N SER A 109 -6.19 -2.69 -10.28
CA SER A 109 -6.39 -1.65 -9.26
C SER A 109 -7.74 -1.75 -8.57
N SER A 110 -8.77 -2.30 -9.22
CA SER A 110 -10.11 -2.47 -8.65
C SER A 110 -10.13 -3.55 -7.56
N GLU A 111 -9.47 -4.69 -7.79
CA GLU A 111 -9.34 -5.73 -6.76
C GLU A 111 -8.60 -5.22 -5.53
N LEU A 112 -7.49 -4.48 -5.73
CA LEU A 112 -6.69 -3.93 -4.63
C LEU A 112 -7.44 -2.86 -3.84
N ARG A 113 -8.20 -1.99 -4.52
CA ARG A 113 -9.04 -0.97 -3.87
C ARG A 113 -10.13 -1.61 -3.01
N LEU A 114 -10.79 -2.66 -3.52
CA LEU A 114 -11.81 -3.37 -2.76
C LEU A 114 -11.21 -4.08 -1.54
N LEU A 115 -10.08 -4.75 -1.70
CA LEU A 115 -9.37 -5.40 -0.59
C LEU A 115 -8.93 -4.40 0.47
N LEU A 116 -8.41 -3.24 0.04
CA LEU A 116 -8.02 -2.15 0.94
C LEU A 116 -9.23 -1.58 1.69
N LEU A 117 -10.35 -1.37 0.98
CA LEU A 117 -11.60 -0.93 1.59
C LEU A 117 -12.09 -1.91 2.66
N LEU A 118 -12.12 -3.20 2.34
CA LEU A 118 -12.52 -4.25 3.30
C LEU A 118 -11.60 -4.28 4.51
N SER A 119 -10.28 -4.18 4.31
CA SER A 119 -9.30 -4.11 5.39
C SER A 119 -9.48 -2.88 6.28
N THR A 120 -9.79 -1.72 5.66
CA THR A 120 -10.05 -0.48 6.38
C THR A 120 -11.34 -0.56 7.20
N VAL A 121 -12.41 -1.10 6.64
CA VAL A 121 -13.67 -1.32 7.35
C VAL A 121 -13.46 -2.31 8.51
N ALA A 122 -12.74 -3.40 8.29
CA ALA A 122 -12.41 -4.36 9.35
C ALA A 122 -11.61 -3.69 10.48
N ALA A 123 -10.60 -2.90 10.15
CA ALA A 123 -9.83 -2.13 11.12
C ALA A 123 -10.73 -1.16 11.90
N LEU A 124 -11.61 -0.41 11.22
CA LEU A 124 -12.56 0.49 11.86
C LEU A 124 -13.48 -0.24 12.85
N VAL A 125 -14.02 -1.40 12.47
CA VAL A 125 -14.86 -2.22 13.35
C VAL A 125 -14.06 -2.68 14.58
N ILE A 126 -12.80 -3.08 14.41
CA ILE A 126 -11.94 -3.49 15.53
C ILE A 126 -11.67 -2.31 16.48
N PHE A 127 -11.40 -1.11 15.94
CA PHE A 127 -11.19 0.09 16.75
C PHE A 127 -12.43 0.52 17.51
N THR A 128 -13.61 0.46 16.89
CA THR A 128 -14.88 0.90 17.49
C THR A 128 -15.48 -0.14 18.43
N THR A 129 -15.08 -1.40 18.34
CA THR A 129 -15.61 -2.48 19.19
C THR A 129 -14.97 -2.45 20.59
N GLY A 130 -15.76 -2.07 21.61
CA GLY A 130 -15.34 -2.07 23.03
C GLY A 130 -14.42 -0.89 23.41
N LYS A 131 -14.31 -0.67 24.71
CA LYS A 131 -13.66 0.52 25.31
C LYS A 131 -12.12 0.46 25.37
N TYR A 132 -11.53 -0.69 25.15
CA TYR A 132 -10.09 -0.88 25.34
C TYR A 132 -9.43 -1.50 24.10
N MET A 133 -8.26 -0.97 23.75
CA MET A 133 -7.39 -1.54 22.74
C MET A 133 -6.40 -2.51 23.40
N GLY A 134 -6.79 -3.78 23.47
CA GLY A 134 -5.95 -4.83 24.07
C GLY A 134 -5.02 -5.51 23.06
N ARG A 135 -4.10 -6.34 23.58
CA ARG A 135 -3.14 -7.11 22.76
C ARG A 135 -3.83 -7.96 21.69
N GLY A 136 -5.01 -8.55 22.00
CA GLY A 136 -5.77 -9.36 21.07
C GLY A 136 -6.18 -8.59 19.81
N LYS A 137 -6.72 -7.38 19.96
CA LYS A 137 -7.08 -6.51 18.83
C LYS A 137 -5.85 -6.11 18.00
N ALA A 138 -4.72 -5.82 18.66
CA ALA A 138 -3.48 -5.50 17.98
C ALA A 138 -2.98 -6.69 17.15
N PHE A 139 -3.07 -7.92 17.65
CA PHE A 139 -2.73 -9.12 16.90
C PHE A 139 -3.66 -9.36 15.70
N ILE A 140 -4.97 -9.09 15.84
CA ILE A 140 -5.91 -9.20 14.72
C ILE A 140 -5.57 -8.19 13.62
N LEU A 141 -5.29 -6.93 13.98
CA LEU A 141 -4.88 -5.90 13.00
C LEU A 141 -3.58 -6.28 12.29
N LEU A 142 -2.60 -6.77 13.03
CA LEU A 142 -1.34 -7.26 12.44
C LEU A 142 -1.60 -8.45 11.52
N GLY A 143 -2.52 -9.36 11.89
CA GLY A 143 -2.93 -10.49 11.06
C GLY A 143 -3.57 -10.04 9.73
N ILE A 144 -4.42 -9.01 9.76
CA ILE A 144 -5.01 -8.42 8.54
C ILE A 144 -3.90 -7.87 7.63
N TYR A 145 -2.92 -7.18 8.19
CA TYR A 145 -1.79 -6.66 7.42
C TYR A 145 -0.93 -7.77 6.82
N VAL A 146 -0.58 -8.80 7.61
CA VAL A 146 0.17 -9.96 7.13
C VAL A 146 -0.58 -10.69 6.02
N PHE A 147 -1.91 -10.86 6.17
CA PHE A 147 -2.75 -11.43 5.11
C PHE A 147 -2.69 -10.58 3.84
N PHE A 148 -2.82 -9.26 3.95
CA PHE A 148 -2.72 -8.33 2.82
C PHE A 148 -1.37 -8.48 2.10
N VAL A 149 -0.25 -8.44 2.83
CA VAL A 149 1.09 -8.60 2.24
C VAL A 149 1.25 -9.97 1.57
N THR A 150 0.79 -11.04 2.23
CA THR A 150 0.84 -12.39 1.67
C THR A 150 0.02 -12.51 0.38
N TYR A 151 -1.16 -11.89 0.35
CA TYR A 151 -2.01 -11.82 -0.84
C TYR A 151 -1.28 -11.10 -1.99
N ILE A 152 -0.69 -9.92 -1.73
CA ILE A 152 0.06 -9.15 -2.73
C ILE A 152 1.23 -9.97 -3.31
N VAL A 153 2.01 -10.62 -2.46
CA VAL A 153 3.13 -11.47 -2.90
C VAL A 153 2.59 -12.66 -3.70
N GLY A 154 1.54 -13.33 -3.21
CA GLY A 154 0.91 -14.45 -3.92
C GLY A 154 0.37 -14.04 -5.30
N ARG A 155 -0.19 -12.85 -5.41
CA ARG A 155 -0.69 -12.28 -6.66
C ARG A 155 0.44 -11.97 -7.64
N GLY A 156 1.52 -11.37 -7.14
CA GLY A 156 2.72 -11.05 -7.92
C GLY A 156 3.46 -12.30 -8.42
N THR A 157 3.45 -13.40 -7.64
CA THR A 157 4.09 -14.68 -8.01
C THR A 157 3.16 -15.64 -8.76
N GLY A 158 1.93 -15.24 -9.06
CA GLY A 158 0.96 -16.03 -9.84
C GLY A 158 0.39 -17.25 -9.12
N ASN A 159 0.33 -17.22 -7.79
CA ASN A 159 -0.24 -18.32 -7.00
C ASN A 159 -1.75 -18.47 -7.23
N GLU A 160 -2.22 -19.71 -7.44
CA GLU A 160 -3.62 -20.03 -7.75
C GLU A 160 -4.61 -19.56 -6.68
N TRP A 161 -4.27 -19.66 -5.39
CA TRP A 161 -5.15 -19.20 -4.31
C TRP A 161 -5.36 -17.69 -4.33
N ALA A 162 -4.31 -16.92 -4.66
CA ALA A 162 -4.39 -15.46 -4.75
C ALA A 162 -5.19 -15.04 -5.99
N GLN A 163 -5.06 -15.76 -7.11
CA GLN A 163 -5.85 -15.53 -8.30
C GLN A 163 -7.34 -15.83 -8.06
N SER A 164 -7.67 -16.92 -7.38
CA SER A 164 -9.06 -17.25 -7.02
C SER A 164 -9.73 -16.18 -6.15
N ILE A 165 -8.98 -15.58 -5.23
CA ILE A 165 -9.47 -14.45 -4.42
C ILE A 165 -9.66 -13.21 -5.31
N ALA A 166 -8.72 -12.91 -6.19
CA ALA A 166 -8.78 -11.79 -7.12
C ALA A 166 -10.03 -11.88 -8.01
N ASP A 167 -10.27 -13.04 -8.63
CA ASP A 167 -11.44 -13.27 -9.48
C ASP A 167 -12.76 -13.07 -8.71
N GLY A 168 -12.79 -13.51 -7.45
CA GLY A 168 -13.90 -13.24 -6.55
C GLY A 168 -14.13 -11.75 -6.29
N LEU A 169 -13.04 -11.01 -5.99
CA LEU A 169 -13.12 -9.58 -5.74
C LEU A 169 -13.52 -8.79 -6.98
N VAL A 170 -12.96 -9.10 -8.14
CA VAL A 170 -13.33 -8.48 -9.42
C VAL A 170 -14.79 -8.75 -9.75
N SER A 171 -15.27 -9.98 -9.54
CA SER A 171 -16.69 -10.32 -9.74
C SER A 171 -17.63 -9.48 -8.87
N VAL A 172 -17.24 -9.19 -7.62
CA VAL A 172 -17.99 -8.30 -6.72
C VAL A 172 -17.98 -6.87 -7.24
N VAL A 173 -16.84 -6.37 -7.72
CA VAL A 173 -16.74 -5.02 -8.32
C VAL A 173 -17.68 -4.90 -9.52
N HIS A 174 -17.65 -5.85 -10.43
CA HIS A 174 -18.51 -5.87 -11.61
C HIS A 174 -20.01 -5.98 -11.23
N PHE A 175 -20.35 -6.79 -10.22
CA PHE A 175 -21.73 -6.90 -9.74
C PHE A 175 -22.29 -5.56 -9.24
N PHE A 176 -21.47 -4.78 -8.52
CA PHE A 176 -21.88 -3.45 -8.03
C PHE A 176 -21.71 -2.34 -9.07
N ASN A 177 -21.23 -2.64 -10.28
CA ASN A 177 -20.95 -1.65 -11.33
C ASN A 177 -20.08 -0.47 -10.85
N ILE A 178 -19.13 -0.76 -9.95
CA ILE A 178 -18.20 0.20 -9.38
C ILE A 178 -16.96 0.23 -10.30
N ASN A 179 -17.10 0.89 -11.45
CA ASN A 179 -16.01 1.14 -12.37
C ASN A 179 -15.47 2.56 -12.23
#